data_0a31fa5522cdc54ad0b606e5452ac906
#
_entry.id   0a31fa5522cdc54ad0b606e5452ac906
#
_cell.length_a   1.000
_cell.length_b   1.000
_cell.length_c   1.000
_cell.angle_alpha   90.00
_cell.angle_beta   90.00
_cell.angle_gamma   90.00
#
_symmetry.space_group_name_H-M   'P 1'
#
loop_
_entity.id
_entity.type
_entity.pdbx_description
1 polymer ?
#
loop_
_entity_poly.entity_id
_entity_poly.type
_entity_poly.pdbx_seq_one_letter_code
_entity_poly.pdbx_strand_id
1 'polypeptide(L)'
;MKLTVSIEPDEFTEKVAQAFDLEFDGTISTEIPDFSCPKDFNIGMIVGASGSGKTQILQNHFRVKTKQSIWLKNKAIVSHFETPEEAIEKLFACGLASVPTLCKPFHVLSNGEKYRAIVARKLGTGMILDEFTSEVNRETAKSLSVSLSKYIRSKDITGVVLSSCHKDIVEWIEPDWVFDCDSGERFVNDDPRQSLRKVARIEIL
;
A
#
# COMPACT_ATOMS: atom_id res chain seq x y z
N MET A 1 -0.87 -14.53 15.13
CA MET A 1 0.46 -15.13 14.83
C MET A 1 1.54 -14.31 15.54
N LYS A 2 2.58 -14.96 16.13
CA LYS A 2 3.68 -14.25 16.82
C LYS A 2 4.92 -14.24 15.94
N LEU A 3 5.42 -13.06 15.64
CA LEU A 3 6.71 -12.89 14.98
C LEU A 3 7.78 -12.68 16.07
N THR A 4 8.82 -13.50 16.06
CA THR A 4 9.91 -13.43 17.02
C THR A 4 11.22 -13.22 16.26
N VAL A 5 11.98 -12.21 16.65
CA VAL A 5 13.33 -11.94 16.14
C VAL A 5 14.31 -12.05 17.31
N SER A 6 15.37 -12.80 17.11
CA SER A 6 16.45 -12.92 18.10
C SER A 6 17.68 -12.19 17.58
N ILE A 7 18.31 -11.42 18.47
CA ILE A 7 19.58 -10.75 18.23
C ILE A 7 20.56 -11.16 19.33
N GLU A 8 21.82 -11.19 19.02
CA GLU A 8 22.86 -11.38 20.03
C GLU A 8 23.03 -10.06 20.80
N PRO A 9 22.82 -10.04 22.15
CA PRO A 9 23.06 -8.86 22.96
C PRO A 9 24.53 -8.43 22.87
N ASP A 10 24.75 -7.14 22.82
CA ASP A 10 26.07 -6.52 22.82
C ASP A 10 26.14 -5.37 23.85
N GLU A 11 27.33 -4.78 24.03
CA GLU A 11 27.54 -3.68 24.98
C GLU A 11 26.57 -2.48 24.75
N PHE A 12 26.15 -2.26 23.51
CA PHE A 12 25.23 -1.15 23.18
C PHE A 12 23.80 -1.47 23.63
N THR A 13 23.32 -2.65 23.33
CA THR A 13 21.98 -3.12 23.73
C THR A 13 21.86 -3.23 25.24
N GLU A 14 22.91 -3.71 25.93
CA GLU A 14 22.95 -3.79 27.40
C GLU A 14 22.90 -2.40 28.05
N LYS A 15 23.67 -1.43 27.54
CA LYS A 15 23.62 -0.04 28.04
C LYS A 15 22.27 0.64 27.82
N VAL A 16 21.64 0.40 26.66
CA VAL A 16 20.29 0.92 26.39
C VAL A 16 19.29 0.27 27.32
N ALA A 17 19.31 -1.04 27.47
CA ALA A 17 18.43 -1.75 28.38
C ALA A 17 18.54 -1.25 29.82
N GLN A 18 19.76 -1.08 30.34
CA GLN A 18 20.01 -0.50 31.66
C GLN A 18 19.52 0.94 31.80
N ALA A 19 19.73 1.79 30.79
CA ALA A 19 19.34 3.21 30.85
C ALA A 19 17.83 3.43 30.88
N PHE A 20 17.05 2.45 30.40
CA PHE A 20 15.59 2.54 30.28
C PHE A 20 14.85 1.47 31.11
N ASP A 21 15.55 0.80 32.05
CA ASP A 21 15.00 -0.28 32.89
C ASP A 21 14.25 -1.36 32.07
N LEU A 22 14.80 -1.70 30.90
CA LEU A 22 14.24 -2.69 29.99
C LEU A 22 14.84 -4.07 30.27
N GLU A 23 14.01 -5.04 30.61
CA GLU A 23 14.42 -6.45 30.59
C GLU A 23 14.57 -6.92 29.15
N PHE A 24 15.79 -7.13 28.69
CA PHE A 24 16.08 -7.54 27.33
C PHE A 24 16.91 -8.84 27.31
N ASP A 25 16.29 -9.88 26.78
CA ASP A 25 16.88 -11.23 26.66
C ASP A 25 17.44 -11.55 25.26
N GLY A 26 17.56 -10.54 24.40
CA GLY A 26 17.90 -10.70 22.99
C GLY A 26 16.72 -11.09 22.10
N THR A 27 15.51 -11.14 22.63
CA THR A 27 14.32 -11.56 21.88
C THR A 27 13.28 -10.46 21.81
N ILE A 28 12.90 -10.09 20.59
CA ILE A 28 11.80 -9.16 20.33
C ILE A 28 10.66 -9.93 19.71
N SER A 29 9.48 -9.85 20.32
CA SER A 29 8.27 -10.50 19.83
C SER A 29 7.18 -9.47 19.53
N THR A 30 6.57 -9.60 18.35
CA THR A 30 5.41 -8.78 17.95
C THR A 30 4.24 -9.71 17.64
N GLU A 31 3.08 -9.45 18.22
CA GLU A 31 1.86 -10.17 17.87
C GLU A 31 1.28 -9.57 16.58
N ILE A 32 1.05 -10.44 15.59
CA ILE A 32 0.40 -10.08 14.33
C ILE A 32 -1.01 -10.64 14.39
N PRO A 33 -2.05 -9.81 14.17
CA PRO A 33 -3.42 -10.29 14.17
C PRO A 33 -3.65 -11.40 13.16
N ASP A 34 -4.56 -12.31 13.46
CA ASP A 34 -4.96 -13.38 12.54
C ASP A 34 -5.75 -12.77 11.37
N PHE A 35 -5.30 -13.07 10.16
CA PHE A 35 -5.89 -12.56 8.93
C PHE A 35 -6.35 -13.71 8.03
N SER A 36 -7.56 -13.59 7.52
CA SER A 36 -8.06 -14.46 6.44
C SER A 36 -8.49 -13.61 5.25
N CYS A 37 -7.90 -13.89 4.08
CA CYS A 37 -8.22 -13.15 2.85
C CYS A 37 -9.59 -13.54 2.31
N PRO A 38 -10.48 -12.57 2.02
CA PRO A 38 -11.70 -12.83 1.25
C PRO A 38 -11.35 -13.37 -0.15
N LYS A 39 -12.29 -14.11 -0.75
CA LYS A 39 -12.22 -14.53 -2.14
C LYS A 39 -12.96 -13.50 -3.00
N ASP A 40 -12.56 -13.39 -4.26
CA ASP A 40 -13.27 -12.63 -5.29
C ASP A 40 -13.52 -11.16 -4.92
N PHE A 41 -12.49 -10.35 -5.01
CA PHE A 41 -12.53 -8.90 -4.77
C PHE A 41 -11.71 -8.15 -5.81
N ASN A 42 -12.06 -6.89 -6.07
CA ASN A 42 -11.24 -5.97 -6.84
C ASN A 42 -10.15 -5.34 -5.96
N ILE A 43 -10.54 -4.70 -4.85
CA ILE A 43 -9.64 -3.94 -3.97
C ILE A 43 -9.80 -4.39 -2.52
N GLY A 44 -8.72 -4.83 -1.92
CA GLY A 44 -8.60 -5.04 -0.48
C GLY A 44 -7.66 -4.03 0.16
N MET A 45 -7.91 -3.67 1.42
CA MET A 45 -7.08 -2.73 2.13
C MET A 45 -6.71 -3.20 3.53
N ILE A 46 -5.44 -3.04 3.89
CA ILE A 46 -4.90 -3.30 5.21
C ILE A 46 -4.48 -1.97 5.82
N VAL A 47 -5.09 -1.59 6.95
CA VAL A 47 -4.78 -0.34 7.64
C VAL A 47 -4.23 -0.61 9.04
N GLY A 48 -3.60 0.39 9.64
CA GLY A 48 -3.10 0.33 11.01
C GLY A 48 -1.87 1.20 11.20
N ALA A 49 -1.49 1.46 12.43
CA ALA A 49 -0.32 2.26 12.79
C ALA A 49 0.99 1.70 12.21
N SER A 50 2.05 2.50 12.20
CA SER A 50 3.38 1.99 11.85
C SER A 50 3.78 0.92 12.86
N GLY A 51 4.34 -0.20 12.37
CA GLY A 51 4.70 -1.34 13.21
C GLY A 51 3.55 -2.31 13.56
N SER A 52 2.30 -2.06 13.16
CA SER A 52 1.14 -2.94 13.45
C SER A 52 1.12 -4.28 12.70
N GLY A 53 2.13 -4.58 11.88
CA GLY A 53 2.24 -5.87 11.18
C GLY A 53 1.69 -5.91 9.75
N LYS A 54 1.28 -4.78 9.17
CA LYS A 54 0.74 -4.69 7.79
C LYS A 54 1.63 -5.38 6.76
N THR A 55 2.92 -5.03 6.71
CA THR A 55 3.90 -5.63 5.80
C THR A 55 4.02 -7.13 5.99
N GLN A 56 3.96 -7.62 7.22
CA GLN A 56 4.01 -9.06 7.51
C GLN A 56 2.78 -9.79 7.01
N ILE A 57 1.58 -9.20 7.17
CA ILE A 57 0.35 -9.76 6.61
C ILE A 57 0.44 -9.83 5.09
N LEU A 58 0.91 -8.75 4.44
CA LEU A 58 1.12 -8.76 2.98
C LEU A 58 2.08 -9.87 2.53
N GLN A 59 3.21 -10.04 3.21
CA GLN A 59 4.22 -11.05 2.86
C GLN A 59 3.75 -12.48 3.09
N ASN A 60 2.98 -12.72 4.16
CA ASN A 60 2.54 -14.06 4.54
C ASN A 60 1.34 -14.56 3.73
N HIS A 61 0.43 -13.67 3.36
CA HIS A 61 -0.84 -14.04 2.73
C HIS A 61 -0.89 -13.76 1.23
N PHE A 62 0.01 -12.90 0.72
CA PHE A 62 0.01 -12.49 -0.67
C PHE A 62 1.39 -12.70 -1.30
N ARG A 63 1.40 -13.07 -2.58
CA ARG A 63 2.66 -13.20 -3.34
C ARG A 63 3.16 -11.82 -3.74
N VAL A 64 3.88 -11.16 -2.84
CA VAL A 64 4.51 -9.87 -3.13
C VAL A 64 5.57 -10.07 -4.22
N LYS A 65 5.31 -9.58 -5.42
CA LYS A 65 6.32 -9.56 -6.48
C LYS A 65 7.32 -8.44 -6.17
N THR A 66 8.46 -8.79 -5.62
CA THR A 66 9.56 -7.86 -5.27
C THR A 66 10.34 -7.35 -6.48
N LYS A 67 9.99 -7.78 -7.70
CA LYS A 67 10.70 -7.32 -8.91
C LYS A 67 10.60 -5.81 -9.03
N GLN A 68 11.68 -5.10 -8.71
CA GLN A 68 11.78 -3.68 -9.00
C GLN A 68 11.69 -3.48 -10.51
N SER A 69 10.82 -2.56 -10.91
CA SER A 69 10.69 -2.18 -12.30
C SER A 69 11.96 -1.44 -12.74
N ILE A 70 12.70 -2.01 -13.67
CA ILE A 70 13.88 -1.36 -14.26
C ILE A 70 13.40 -0.22 -15.17
N TRP A 71 13.89 0.98 -14.91
CA TRP A 71 13.65 2.16 -15.72
C TRP A 71 14.90 2.50 -16.51
N LEU A 72 14.84 2.40 -17.85
CA LEU A 72 15.96 2.73 -18.72
C LEU A 72 16.16 4.24 -18.76
N LYS A 73 17.38 4.71 -18.50
CA LYS A 73 17.70 6.14 -18.36
C LYS A 73 17.44 6.95 -19.63
N ASN A 74 17.51 6.33 -20.81
CA ASN A 74 17.34 6.96 -22.10
C ASN A 74 15.95 6.78 -22.72
N LYS A 75 14.97 6.28 -21.95
CA LYS A 75 13.58 6.10 -22.41
C LYS A 75 12.61 6.93 -21.56
N ALA A 76 11.60 7.46 -22.22
CA ALA A 76 10.46 8.10 -21.56
C ALA A 76 9.70 7.10 -20.70
N ILE A 77 9.00 7.56 -19.62
CA ILE A 77 8.24 6.66 -18.76
C ILE A 77 7.16 5.90 -19.55
N VAL A 78 6.50 6.55 -20.51
CA VAL A 78 5.49 5.95 -21.39
C VAL A 78 6.02 4.77 -22.19
N SER A 79 7.32 4.75 -22.55
CA SER A 79 7.95 3.69 -23.34
C SER A 79 8.28 2.41 -22.56
N HIS A 80 7.81 2.29 -21.32
CA HIS A 80 8.07 1.14 -20.44
C HIS A 80 6.83 0.26 -20.22
N PHE A 81 5.80 0.41 -21.03
CA PHE A 81 4.57 -0.39 -21.05
C PHE A 81 4.52 -1.23 -22.32
N GLU A 82 3.56 -2.14 -22.43
CA GLU A 82 3.44 -3.02 -23.58
C GLU A 82 2.96 -2.27 -24.82
N THR A 83 1.97 -1.37 -24.64
CA THR A 83 1.45 -0.50 -25.71
C THR A 83 1.37 0.96 -25.27
N PRO A 84 1.39 1.92 -26.23
CA PRO A 84 1.18 3.33 -25.92
C PRO A 84 -0.18 3.62 -25.25
N GLU A 85 -1.23 2.93 -25.65
CA GLU A 85 -2.59 3.07 -25.14
C GLU A 85 -2.64 2.63 -23.68
N GLU A 86 -2.08 1.46 -23.36
CA GLU A 86 -1.96 0.97 -21.98
C GLU A 86 -1.17 1.95 -21.11
N ALA A 87 -0.06 2.45 -21.63
CA ALA A 87 0.76 3.42 -20.92
C ALA A 87 -0.02 4.68 -20.52
N ILE A 88 -0.73 5.27 -21.48
CA ILE A 88 -1.54 6.47 -21.27
C ILE A 88 -2.63 6.20 -20.25
N GLU A 89 -3.40 5.12 -20.42
CA GLU A 89 -4.49 4.77 -19.51
C GLU A 89 -4.00 4.57 -18.06
N LYS A 90 -2.95 3.79 -17.85
CA LYS A 90 -2.42 3.48 -16.52
C LYS A 90 -1.76 4.69 -15.86
N LEU A 91 -0.99 5.48 -16.62
CA LEU A 91 -0.36 6.69 -16.11
C LEU A 91 -1.41 7.75 -15.73
N PHE A 92 -2.46 7.90 -16.55
CA PHE A 92 -3.58 8.81 -16.25
C PHE A 92 -4.38 8.34 -15.03
N ALA A 93 -4.64 7.02 -14.91
CA ALA A 93 -5.28 6.45 -13.73
C ALA A 93 -4.50 6.72 -12.44
N CYS A 94 -3.18 6.87 -12.55
CA CYS A 94 -2.29 7.24 -11.44
C CYS A 94 -2.05 8.76 -11.35
N GLY A 95 -2.83 9.60 -12.05
CA GLY A 95 -2.76 11.06 -11.97
C GLY A 95 -1.55 11.69 -12.68
N LEU A 96 -0.89 10.95 -13.58
CA LEU A 96 0.17 11.49 -14.44
C LEU A 96 -0.43 11.86 -15.81
N ALA A 97 -1.20 12.95 -15.85
CA ALA A 97 -1.93 13.37 -17.06
C ALA A 97 -1.22 14.48 -17.86
N SER A 98 -0.02 14.91 -17.45
CA SER A 98 0.76 15.93 -18.17
C SER A 98 1.57 15.27 -19.28
N VAL A 99 1.24 15.56 -20.54
CA VAL A 99 1.95 15.01 -21.71
C VAL A 99 3.46 15.24 -21.64
N PRO A 100 3.97 16.44 -21.30
CA PRO A 100 5.41 16.63 -21.12
C PRO A 100 6.03 15.70 -20.07
N THR A 101 5.29 15.38 -19.00
CA THR A 101 5.76 14.45 -17.96
C THR A 101 5.85 13.02 -18.48
N LEU A 102 4.90 12.58 -19.31
CA LEU A 102 4.93 11.23 -19.91
C LEU A 102 6.14 10.99 -20.79
N CYS A 103 6.65 12.05 -21.42
CA CYS A 103 7.81 12.02 -22.31
C CYS A 103 9.16 12.16 -21.56
N LYS A 104 9.14 12.34 -20.24
CA LYS A 104 10.38 12.42 -19.44
C LYS A 104 10.91 11.04 -19.07
N PRO A 105 12.24 10.88 -18.95
CA PRO A 105 12.81 9.69 -18.34
C PRO A 105 12.56 9.68 -16.81
N PHE A 106 12.43 8.50 -16.24
CA PHE A 106 12.05 8.31 -14.84
C PHE A 106 12.92 9.07 -13.83
N HIS A 107 14.23 9.15 -14.06
CA HIS A 107 15.19 9.74 -13.11
C HIS A 107 15.00 11.24 -12.91
N VAL A 108 14.41 11.97 -13.88
CA VAL A 108 14.17 13.41 -13.77
C VAL A 108 12.80 13.78 -13.20
N LEU A 109 11.96 12.79 -12.90
CA LEU A 109 10.68 13.01 -12.24
C LEU A 109 10.86 13.42 -10.78
N SER A 110 9.92 14.19 -10.24
CA SER A 110 9.80 14.41 -8.80
C SER A 110 9.46 13.10 -8.06
N ASN A 111 9.68 13.05 -6.75
CA ASN A 111 9.41 11.83 -5.97
C ASN A 111 7.94 11.37 -6.08
N GLY A 112 6.98 12.28 -5.99
CA GLY A 112 5.57 11.96 -6.17
C GLY A 112 5.21 11.50 -7.59
N GLU A 113 5.86 12.04 -8.65
CA GLU A 113 5.70 11.54 -10.02
C GLU A 113 6.32 10.15 -10.19
N LYS A 114 7.51 9.92 -9.62
CA LYS A 114 8.19 8.61 -9.60
C LYS A 114 7.30 7.55 -8.95
N TYR A 115 6.76 7.86 -7.76
CA TYR A 115 5.86 6.96 -7.06
C TYR A 115 4.65 6.58 -7.94
N ARG A 116 3.96 7.58 -8.51
CA ARG A 116 2.80 7.34 -9.38
C ARG A 116 3.14 6.55 -10.64
N ALA A 117 4.32 6.78 -11.23
CA ALA A 117 4.80 5.98 -12.37
C ALA A 117 5.06 4.51 -11.97
N ILE A 118 5.60 4.27 -10.77
CA ILE A 118 5.80 2.92 -10.22
C ILE A 118 4.45 2.23 -10.01
N VAL A 119 3.47 2.93 -9.42
CA VAL A 119 2.10 2.40 -9.24
C VAL A 119 1.49 2.03 -10.59
N ALA A 120 1.57 2.92 -11.58
CA ALA A 120 1.05 2.68 -12.93
C ALA A 120 1.65 1.40 -13.58
N ARG A 121 2.97 1.19 -13.44
CA ARG A 121 3.63 -0.02 -13.98
C ARG A 121 3.26 -1.31 -13.25
N LYS A 122 2.92 -1.22 -11.97
CA LYS A 122 2.46 -2.38 -11.17
C LYS A 122 0.98 -2.69 -11.38
N LEU A 123 0.21 -1.73 -11.90
CA LEU A 123 -1.24 -1.79 -11.99
C LEU A 123 -1.71 -2.95 -12.88
N GLY A 124 -2.39 -3.90 -12.25
CA GLY A 124 -2.93 -5.12 -12.88
C GLY A 124 -3.44 -6.09 -11.82
N THR A 125 -4.02 -7.20 -12.27
CA THR A 125 -4.56 -8.25 -11.40
C THR A 125 -3.49 -8.78 -10.43
N GLY A 126 -3.85 -8.88 -9.16
CA GLY A 126 -2.96 -9.31 -8.09
C GLY A 126 -1.90 -8.28 -7.69
N MET A 127 -2.10 -7.00 -8.01
CA MET A 127 -1.20 -5.93 -7.57
C MET A 127 -1.19 -5.81 -6.05
N ILE A 128 0.01 -5.73 -5.48
CA ILE A 128 0.21 -5.50 -4.05
C ILE A 128 1.07 -4.26 -3.88
N LEU A 129 0.57 -3.30 -3.09
CA LEU A 129 1.29 -2.08 -2.73
C LEU A 129 1.33 -1.93 -1.21
N ASP A 130 2.54 -1.98 -0.67
CA ASP A 130 2.79 -1.60 0.72
C ASP A 130 2.99 -0.09 0.82
N GLU A 131 2.58 0.50 1.94
CA GLU A 131 2.67 1.94 2.23
C GLU A 131 2.02 2.83 1.15
N PHE A 132 0.84 2.42 0.66
CA PHE A 132 0.11 3.17 -0.36
C PHE A 132 -0.10 4.62 0.07
N THR A 133 0.30 5.55 -0.82
CA THR A 133 0.27 7.02 -0.66
C THR A 133 1.29 7.65 0.30
N SER A 134 2.24 6.90 0.86
CA SER A 134 3.29 7.47 1.74
C SER A 134 4.18 8.52 1.05
N GLU A 135 4.39 8.38 -0.26
CA GLU A 135 5.28 9.21 -1.06
C GLU A 135 4.61 10.46 -1.70
N VAL A 136 3.33 10.72 -1.37
CA VAL A 136 2.57 11.82 -1.96
C VAL A 136 1.83 12.63 -0.89
N ASN A 137 1.58 13.92 -1.18
CA ASN A 137 0.78 14.75 -0.28
C ASN A 137 -0.71 14.31 -0.27
N ARG A 138 -1.49 14.81 0.71
CA ARG A 138 -2.87 14.36 0.95
C ARG A 138 -3.83 14.61 -0.22
N GLU A 139 -3.71 15.73 -0.93
CA GLU A 139 -4.53 16.04 -2.10
C GLU A 139 -4.24 15.07 -3.25
N THR A 140 -2.95 14.81 -3.50
CA THR A 140 -2.52 13.84 -4.50
C THR A 140 -2.94 12.42 -4.09
N ALA A 141 -2.84 12.07 -2.80
CA ALA A 141 -3.28 10.77 -2.28
C ALA A 141 -4.77 10.55 -2.52
N LYS A 142 -5.61 11.55 -2.25
CA LYS A 142 -7.05 11.51 -2.52
C LYS A 142 -7.35 11.34 -4.01
N SER A 143 -6.76 12.20 -4.84
CA SER A 143 -6.96 12.15 -6.29
C SER A 143 -6.51 10.80 -6.88
N LEU A 144 -5.32 10.31 -6.47
CA LEU A 144 -4.79 9.02 -6.88
C LEU A 144 -5.72 7.86 -6.45
N SER A 145 -6.18 7.85 -5.21
CA SER A 145 -7.06 6.79 -4.68
C SER A 145 -8.36 6.70 -5.47
N VAL A 146 -9.03 7.83 -5.68
CA VAL A 146 -10.30 7.89 -6.44
C VAL A 146 -10.11 7.44 -7.89
N SER A 147 -9.06 7.93 -8.56
CA SER A 147 -8.80 7.57 -9.97
C SER A 147 -8.42 6.11 -10.12
N LEU A 148 -7.58 5.61 -9.21
CA LEU A 148 -7.13 4.21 -9.20
C LEU A 148 -8.29 3.25 -8.97
N SER A 149 -9.18 3.55 -7.99
CA SER A 149 -10.37 2.75 -7.72
C SER A 149 -11.28 2.66 -8.95
N LYS A 150 -11.56 3.80 -9.60
CA LYS A 150 -12.36 3.85 -10.82
C LYS A 150 -11.75 3.01 -11.94
N TYR A 151 -10.44 3.12 -12.16
CA TYR A 151 -9.75 2.36 -13.19
C TYR A 151 -9.80 0.86 -12.92
N ILE A 152 -9.45 0.42 -11.69
CA ILE A 152 -9.47 -0.98 -11.28
C ILE A 152 -10.85 -1.59 -11.55
N ARG A 153 -11.92 -0.92 -11.14
CA ARG A 153 -13.29 -1.40 -11.32
C ARG A 153 -13.75 -1.37 -12.78
N SER A 154 -13.39 -0.35 -13.55
CA SER A 154 -13.77 -0.23 -14.96
C SER A 154 -13.10 -1.28 -15.86
N LYS A 155 -11.93 -1.78 -15.45
CA LYS A 155 -11.16 -2.82 -16.18
C LYS A 155 -11.31 -4.20 -15.55
N ASP A 156 -12.19 -4.35 -14.56
CA ASP A 156 -12.42 -5.60 -13.82
C ASP A 156 -11.12 -6.23 -13.29
N ILE A 157 -10.18 -5.39 -12.84
CA ILE A 157 -8.93 -5.83 -12.24
C ILE A 157 -9.24 -6.38 -10.84
N THR A 158 -8.77 -7.60 -10.55
CA THR A 158 -9.08 -8.31 -9.31
C THR A 158 -7.84 -8.55 -8.45
N GLY A 159 -8.05 -8.76 -7.15
CA GLY A 159 -6.98 -9.15 -6.23
C GLY A 159 -5.97 -8.04 -5.91
N VAL A 160 -6.34 -6.78 -6.07
CA VAL A 160 -5.49 -5.64 -5.69
C VAL A 160 -5.51 -5.49 -4.17
N VAL A 161 -4.33 -5.47 -3.52
CA VAL A 161 -4.22 -5.27 -2.08
C VAL A 161 -3.29 -4.10 -1.79
N LEU A 162 -3.80 -3.16 -1.00
CA LEU A 162 -3.10 -1.95 -0.59
C LEU A 162 -2.90 -1.95 0.92
N SER A 163 -1.76 -1.51 1.42
CA SER A 163 -1.60 -1.19 2.84
C SER A 163 -1.36 0.29 3.06
N SER A 164 -1.85 0.85 4.16
CA SER A 164 -1.59 2.24 4.54
C SER A 164 -1.67 2.45 6.05
N CYS A 165 -0.86 3.39 6.56
CA CYS A 165 -1.03 3.91 7.91
C CYS A 165 -2.12 4.99 8.02
N HIS A 166 -2.67 5.43 6.90
CA HIS A 166 -3.67 6.48 6.81
C HIS A 166 -5.06 5.87 6.57
N LYS A 167 -5.93 5.89 7.57
CA LYS A 167 -7.27 5.28 7.52
C LYS A 167 -8.26 6.04 6.62
N ASP A 168 -8.08 7.35 6.43
CA ASP A 168 -8.92 8.17 5.55
C ASP A 168 -8.85 7.81 4.05
N ILE A 169 -7.81 7.07 3.64
CA ILE A 169 -7.71 6.52 2.29
C ILE A 169 -8.83 5.52 1.99
N VAL A 170 -9.35 4.84 3.00
CA VAL A 170 -10.46 3.89 2.88
C VAL A 170 -11.67 4.55 2.22
N GLU A 171 -11.99 5.80 2.60
CA GLU A 171 -13.10 6.55 2.02
C GLU A 171 -12.88 6.90 0.53
N TRP A 172 -11.63 7.04 0.11
CA TRP A 172 -11.30 7.48 -1.25
C TRP A 172 -11.11 6.33 -2.23
N ILE A 173 -10.59 5.20 -1.75
CA ILE A 173 -10.34 4.01 -2.58
C ILE A 173 -11.56 3.09 -2.65
N GLU A 174 -12.49 3.18 -1.66
CA GLU A 174 -13.70 2.36 -1.56
C GLU A 174 -13.40 0.86 -1.74
N PRO A 175 -12.63 0.23 -0.83
CA PRO A 175 -12.24 -1.17 -1.00
C PRO A 175 -13.42 -2.12 -0.75
N ASP A 176 -13.34 -3.33 -1.29
CA ASP A 176 -14.34 -4.38 -1.06
C ASP A 176 -14.20 -5.00 0.34
N TRP A 177 -13.01 -4.91 0.93
CA TRP A 177 -12.78 -5.27 2.32
C TRP A 177 -11.64 -4.43 2.93
N VAL A 178 -11.73 -4.23 4.24
CA VAL A 178 -10.70 -3.58 5.05
C VAL A 178 -10.31 -4.51 6.19
N PHE A 179 -9.03 -4.64 6.47
CA PHE A 179 -8.51 -5.25 7.67
C PHE A 179 -7.75 -4.20 8.48
N ASP A 180 -8.18 -3.97 9.71
CA ASP A 180 -7.54 -3.05 10.64
C ASP A 180 -6.60 -3.84 11.56
N CYS A 181 -5.28 -3.64 11.38
CA CYS A 181 -4.27 -4.31 12.19
C CYS A 181 -4.26 -3.86 13.65
N ASP A 182 -4.75 -2.66 13.96
CA ASP A 182 -4.75 -2.11 15.33
C ASP A 182 -5.83 -2.81 16.18
N SER A 183 -7.01 -3.05 15.60
CA SER A 183 -8.12 -3.76 16.27
C SER A 183 -8.15 -5.27 16.02
N GLY A 184 -7.48 -5.74 14.94
CA GLY A 184 -7.62 -7.11 14.45
C GLY A 184 -8.96 -7.40 13.75
N GLU A 185 -9.75 -6.37 13.47
CA GLU A 185 -11.07 -6.52 12.89
C GLU A 185 -11.04 -6.47 11.36
N ARG A 186 -11.94 -7.21 10.74
CA ARG A 186 -12.15 -7.21 9.30
C ARG A 186 -13.55 -6.71 8.97
N PHE A 187 -13.61 -5.77 8.05
CA PHE A 187 -14.85 -5.23 7.51
C PHE A 187 -14.96 -5.67 6.04
N VAL A 188 -16.04 -6.33 5.68
CA VAL A 188 -16.37 -6.66 4.28
C VAL A 188 -17.44 -5.68 3.83
N ASN A 189 -17.26 -5.15 2.66
CA ASN A 189 -18.13 -4.14 2.11
C ASN A 189 -19.12 -4.79 1.14
N ASP A 190 -20.29 -5.19 1.65
CA ASP A 190 -21.38 -5.69 0.81
C ASP A 190 -22.02 -4.57 -0.04
N ASP A 191 -21.83 -3.29 0.36
CA ASP A 191 -22.16 -2.09 -0.40
C ASP A 191 -21.06 -1.04 -0.17
N PRO A 192 -20.15 -0.82 -1.14
CA PRO A 192 -19.04 0.14 -1.03
C PRO A 192 -19.43 1.54 -0.53
N ARG A 193 -20.68 1.96 -0.74
CA ARG A 193 -21.16 3.28 -0.33
C ARG A 193 -21.67 3.36 1.11
N GLN A 194 -22.02 2.24 1.75
CA GLN A 194 -22.58 2.24 3.11
C GLN A 194 -21.57 1.91 4.22
N SER A 195 -20.55 1.11 3.96
CA SER A 195 -19.59 0.69 5.00
C SER A 195 -18.63 1.81 5.41
N LEU A 196 -18.36 2.78 4.54
CA LEU A 196 -17.50 3.93 4.80
C LEU A 196 -17.98 4.78 6.00
N ARG A 197 -19.31 4.83 6.24
CA ARG A 197 -19.88 5.56 7.38
C ARG A 197 -19.61 4.89 8.75
N LYS A 198 -19.25 3.59 8.77
CA LYS A 198 -18.94 2.88 10.03
C LYS A 198 -17.49 3.06 10.46
N VAL A 199 -16.55 3.02 9.52
CA VAL A 199 -15.12 3.21 9.82
C VAL A 199 -14.86 4.66 10.29
N ALA A 200 -15.48 5.65 9.67
CA ALA A 200 -15.39 7.05 10.09
C ALA A 200 -16.02 7.33 11.48
N ARG A 201 -16.96 6.49 11.96
CA ARG A 201 -17.56 6.65 13.30
C ARG A 201 -16.69 6.13 14.44
N ILE A 202 -15.73 5.25 14.18
CA ILE A 202 -14.82 4.70 15.20
C ILE A 202 -13.75 5.73 15.61
N GLU A 203 -13.45 6.71 14.78
CA GLU A 203 -12.45 7.76 15.08
C GLU A 203 -13.00 8.95 15.92
N ILE A 204 -14.31 8.99 16.21
CA ILE A 204 -14.97 10.14 16.90
C ILE A 204 -15.39 9.79 18.34
N LEU A 205 -15.10 8.61 18.82
CA LEU A 205 -15.29 8.20 20.21
C LEU A 205 -13.94 7.99 20.92
#